data_7db467f92b0008d7231e2e52fb0bd734
#
_entry.id   7db467f92b0008d7231e2e52fb0bd734
#
_cell.length_a   1.000
_cell.length_b   1.000
_cell.length_c   1.000
_cell.angle_alpha   90.00
_cell.angle_beta   90.00
_cell.angle_gamma   90.00
#
_symmetry.space_group_name_H-M   'P 1'
#
loop_
_entity.id
_entity.type
_entity.pdbx_description
1 polymer ?
#
loop_
_entity_poly.entity_id
_entity_poly.type
_entity_poly.pdbx_seq_one_letter_code
_entity_poly.pdbx_strand_id
1 'polypeptide(L)'
;MDFAIPQDLEEYYAELEAFIENTIEPMVTKDDNIRFFDHRREDARTDWERGGLPSHEWEDLLRECRKAADAAGHWRFSAPKKYGGRDGSNLWMAVIRDRFAQRGLGLHNDLQNEHSIVGNFPFVAMFETFGTEEQKQEFITGGFEGTRRVAFGLTEPDHGSDATWMETTAVRETRDGLDGWRIDGEKMWITGMHVATHCAMFARTGGENGDASGITCFLVPNPTPGLEIEEWMWTFNMPTDHPRLSVNNVWVPDEAILGVEGRGLALAQSFVHQNRIRQAASSLGAAQYCVEQSVEYARTRKPFGEELARNQAIQFPLVEFATQCEMLRLLIYKTAWEMDNMPHEKIEKTISDKVSMCNYWANRLVCEAADRAMQVHGGIGYSRHKPFEHIYRHHRRYRITEGAEEIQMRKVGAYLFGYLGPRRGKFTRS
;
A
#
# COMPACT_ATOMS: atom_id res chain seq x y z
N MET A 1 -2.21 31.21 -6.65
CA MET A 1 -1.99 29.76 -6.46
C MET A 1 -1.17 29.31 -7.65
N ASP A 2 -0.03 28.71 -7.38
CA ASP A 2 0.78 28.09 -8.42
C ASP A 2 0.47 26.60 -8.42
N PHE A 3 0.09 26.07 -9.59
CA PHE A 3 -0.19 24.66 -9.80
C PHE A 3 0.93 23.94 -10.57
N ALA A 4 2.01 24.64 -10.88
CA ALA A 4 3.16 24.04 -11.52
C ALA A 4 3.81 23.02 -10.57
N ILE A 5 4.25 21.91 -11.13
CA ILE A 5 5.11 20.96 -10.39
C ILE A 5 6.44 21.69 -10.09
N PRO A 6 6.96 21.61 -8.85
CA PRO A 6 8.25 22.23 -8.53
C PRO A 6 9.36 21.78 -9.48
N GLN A 7 10.22 22.73 -9.91
CA GLN A 7 11.27 22.46 -10.89
C GLN A 7 12.26 21.39 -10.43
N ASP A 8 12.63 21.40 -9.16
CA ASP A 8 13.50 20.41 -8.55
C ASP A 8 12.90 18.99 -8.56
N LEU A 9 11.57 18.89 -8.47
CA LEU A 9 10.87 17.60 -8.64
C LEU A 9 10.86 17.14 -10.11
N GLU A 10 10.68 18.04 -11.06
CA GLU A 10 10.81 17.71 -12.50
C GLU A 10 12.22 17.22 -12.84
N GLU A 11 13.24 17.88 -12.31
CA GLU A 11 14.64 17.47 -12.49
C GLU A 11 14.90 16.10 -11.87
N TYR A 12 14.42 15.88 -10.64
CA TYR A 12 14.54 14.57 -10.00
C TYR A 12 13.77 13.46 -10.75
N TYR A 13 12.62 13.79 -11.29
CA TYR A 13 11.86 12.81 -12.09
C TYR A 13 12.60 12.44 -13.39
N ALA A 14 13.27 13.38 -14.02
CA ALA A 14 14.13 13.10 -15.17
C ALA A 14 15.32 12.18 -14.80
N GLU A 15 15.91 12.34 -13.60
CA GLU A 15 16.91 11.38 -13.08
C GLU A 15 16.32 9.97 -12.93
N LEU A 16 15.08 9.87 -12.42
CA LEU A 16 14.39 8.59 -12.27
C LEU A 16 14.09 7.92 -13.63
N GLU A 17 13.66 8.69 -14.63
CA GLU A 17 13.43 8.17 -15.98
C GLU A 17 14.73 7.64 -16.61
N ALA A 18 15.81 8.40 -16.51
CA ALA A 18 17.13 7.95 -16.97
C ALA A 18 17.60 6.67 -16.24
N PHE A 19 17.33 6.56 -14.94
CA PHE A 19 17.64 5.36 -14.17
C PHE A 19 16.79 4.16 -14.61
N ILE A 20 15.49 4.36 -14.87
CA ILE A 20 14.62 3.31 -15.40
C ILE A 20 15.17 2.79 -16.73
N GLU A 21 15.44 3.69 -17.68
CA GLU A 21 15.89 3.33 -19.03
C GLU A 21 17.27 2.62 -19.03
N ASN A 22 18.20 3.15 -18.25
CA ASN A 22 19.59 2.68 -18.28
C ASN A 22 19.88 1.51 -17.32
N THR A 23 19.05 1.29 -16.31
CA THR A 23 19.30 0.27 -15.28
C THR A 23 18.15 -0.74 -15.14
N ILE A 24 16.91 -0.26 -15.01
CA ILE A 24 15.78 -1.14 -14.68
C ILE A 24 15.28 -1.91 -15.91
N GLU A 25 15.13 -1.27 -17.06
CA GLU A 25 14.70 -1.94 -18.30
C GLU A 25 15.69 -3.04 -18.74
N PRO A 26 17.02 -2.84 -18.69
CA PRO A 26 17.98 -3.94 -18.91
C PRO A 26 17.80 -5.11 -17.93
N MET A 27 17.44 -4.87 -16.67
CA MET A 27 17.17 -5.96 -15.71
C MET A 27 15.94 -6.78 -16.09
N VAL A 28 14.91 -6.14 -16.64
CA VAL A 28 13.68 -6.80 -17.11
C VAL A 28 13.95 -7.73 -18.30
N THR A 29 14.87 -7.34 -19.19
CA THR A 29 15.16 -8.11 -20.42
C THR A 29 16.24 -9.18 -20.24
N LYS A 30 17.05 -9.09 -19.16
CA LYS A 30 18.12 -10.03 -18.88
C LYS A 30 17.58 -11.39 -18.45
N ASP A 31 18.24 -12.48 -18.87
CA ASP A 31 18.01 -13.87 -18.39
C ASP A 31 16.52 -14.31 -18.42
N ASP A 32 15.76 -13.90 -19.45
CA ASP A 32 14.31 -14.15 -19.60
C ASP A 32 13.46 -13.57 -18.44
N ASN A 33 13.92 -12.54 -17.74
CA ASN A 33 13.14 -11.87 -16.69
C ASN A 33 11.84 -11.24 -17.24
N ILE A 34 11.77 -11.03 -18.55
CA ILE A 34 10.52 -10.61 -19.22
C ILE A 34 9.34 -11.54 -18.92
N ARG A 35 9.59 -12.81 -18.57
CA ARG A 35 8.56 -13.77 -18.17
C ARG A 35 7.71 -13.27 -16.97
N PHE A 36 8.31 -12.52 -16.09
CA PHE A 36 7.61 -11.96 -14.93
C PHE A 36 6.63 -10.83 -15.27
N PHE A 37 6.78 -10.24 -16.45
CA PHE A 37 5.95 -9.14 -16.95
C PHE A 37 5.05 -9.55 -18.10
N ASP A 38 5.16 -10.80 -18.56
CA ASP A 38 4.29 -11.40 -19.56
C ASP A 38 3.08 -12.07 -18.88
N HIS A 39 1.94 -11.39 -18.87
CA HIS A 39 0.73 -11.88 -18.20
C HIS A 39 0.19 -13.20 -18.76
N ARG A 40 0.66 -13.64 -19.93
CA ARG A 40 0.36 -14.97 -20.49
C ARG A 40 1.10 -16.09 -19.75
N ARG A 41 2.17 -15.76 -19.05
CA ARG A 41 3.02 -16.66 -18.27
C ARG A 41 2.69 -16.50 -16.78
N GLU A 42 1.45 -16.75 -16.40
CA GLU A 42 0.87 -16.46 -15.09
C GLU A 42 1.66 -17.04 -13.91
N ASP A 43 2.26 -18.22 -14.15
CA ASP A 43 2.97 -18.95 -13.09
C ASP A 43 4.42 -18.46 -12.85
N ALA A 44 4.93 -17.57 -13.69
CA ALA A 44 6.34 -17.15 -13.62
C ALA A 44 6.72 -16.55 -12.27
N ARG A 45 5.80 -15.80 -11.62
CA ARG A 45 6.03 -15.17 -10.31
C ARG A 45 5.66 -16.07 -9.14
N THR A 46 4.91 -17.15 -9.38
CA THR A 46 4.22 -17.93 -8.34
C THR A 46 4.83 -19.32 -8.20
N ASP A 47 5.17 -19.70 -6.99
CA ASP A 47 5.58 -21.05 -6.62
C ASP A 47 4.39 -21.80 -6.01
N TRP A 48 3.72 -22.59 -6.84
CA TRP A 48 2.54 -23.36 -6.44
C TRP A 48 2.86 -24.53 -5.51
N GLU A 49 4.09 -25.07 -5.57
CA GLU A 49 4.53 -26.14 -4.67
C GLU A 49 4.73 -25.62 -3.24
N ARG A 50 5.04 -24.32 -3.11
CA ARG A 50 5.13 -23.63 -1.81
C ARG A 50 3.83 -22.93 -1.41
N GLY A 51 2.68 -23.40 -1.89
CA GLY A 51 1.38 -22.85 -1.50
C GLY A 51 1.01 -21.53 -2.21
N GLY A 52 1.62 -21.22 -3.33
CA GLY A 52 1.35 -20.01 -4.10
C GLY A 52 2.16 -18.78 -3.68
N LEU A 53 3.24 -19.00 -2.93
CA LEU A 53 4.19 -17.94 -2.56
C LEU A 53 4.95 -17.36 -3.77
N PRO A 54 5.59 -16.19 -3.63
CA PRO A 54 6.50 -15.70 -4.64
C PRO A 54 7.62 -16.69 -4.96
N SER A 55 7.94 -16.87 -6.23
CA SER A 55 9.09 -17.66 -6.65
C SER A 55 10.39 -16.99 -6.18
N HIS A 56 11.42 -17.79 -5.93
CA HIS A 56 12.70 -17.26 -5.47
C HIS A 56 13.32 -16.31 -6.50
N GLU A 57 13.25 -16.67 -7.79
CA GLU A 57 13.80 -15.87 -8.87
C GLU A 57 13.11 -14.49 -8.98
N TRP A 58 11.80 -14.45 -8.73
CA TRP A 58 11.07 -13.18 -8.67
C TRP A 58 11.52 -12.31 -7.49
N GLU A 59 11.64 -12.89 -6.31
CA GLU A 59 12.13 -12.15 -5.13
C GLU A 59 13.58 -11.70 -5.27
N ASP A 60 14.43 -12.50 -5.93
CA ASP A 60 15.80 -12.15 -6.23
C ASP A 60 15.89 -10.96 -7.17
N LEU A 61 15.09 -10.93 -8.24
CA LEU A 61 15.00 -9.78 -9.14
C LEU A 61 14.54 -8.51 -8.41
N LEU A 62 13.52 -8.62 -7.55
CA LEU A 62 13.07 -7.48 -6.74
C LEU A 62 14.17 -6.99 -5.77
N ARG A 63 14.96 -7.91 -5.20
CA ARG A 63 16.07 -7.57 -4.31
C ARG A 63 17.20 -6.88 -5.08
N GLU A 64 17.57 -7.35 -6.26
CA GLU A 64 18.56 -6.71 -7.13
C GLU A 64 18.12 -5.32 -7.55
N CYS A 65 16.86 -5.16 -7.93
CA CYS A 65 16.27 -3.87 -8.28
C CYS A 65 16.39 -2.86 -7.11
N ARG A 66 16.04 -3.29 -5.89
CA ARG A 66 16.14 -2.44 -4.69
C ARG A 66 17.58 -2.04 -4.39
N LYS A 67 18.52 -2.97 -4.50
CA LYS A 67 19.94 -2.68 -4.31
C LYS A 67 20.46 -1.67 -5.32
N ALA A 68 20.10 -1.81 -6.59
CA ALA A 68 20.48 -0.87 -7.63
C ALA A 68 19.88 0.53 -7.37
N ALA A 69 18.61 0.59 -6.99
CA ALA A 69 17.94 1.84 -6.65
C ALA A 69 18.51 2.50 -5.38
N ASP A 70 18.90 1.72 -4.38
CA ASP A 70 19.55 2.23 -3.16
C ASP A 70 20.94 2.79 -3.45
N ALA A 71 21.73 2.08 -4.25
CA ALA A 71 23.05 2.55 -4.70
C ALA A 71 22.99 3.85 -5.52
N ALA A 72 21.90 4.04 -6.28
CA ALA A 72 21.63 5.28 -7.01
C ALA A 72 21.03 6.39 -6.14
N GLY A 73 20.70 6.11 -4.87
CA GLY A 73 20.10 7.06 -3.93
C GLY A 73 18.60 7.30 -4.13
N HIS A 74 17.91 6.43 -4.87
CA HIS A 74 16.46 6.53 -5.11
C HIS A 74 15.64 5.75 -4.11
N TRP A 75 16.11 4.56 -3.71
CA TRP A 75 15.36 3.66 -2.83
C TRP A 75 14.91 4.34 -1.54
N ARG A 76 15.82 5.01 -0.83
CA ARG A 76 15.56 5.68 0.45
C ARG A 76 15.03 7.11 0.31
N PHE A 77 14.59 7.54 -0.87
CA PHE A 77 14.17 8.92 -1.12
C PHE A 77 13.19 9.47 -0.07
N SER A 78 12.15 8.70 0.29
CA SER A 78 11.13 9.13 1.26
C SER A 78 11.55 8.97 2.72
N ALA A 79 12.69 8.35 2.99
CA ALA A 79 13.20 8.15 4.34
C ALA A 79 13.85 9.43 4.89
N PRO A 80 13.89 9.61 6.24
CA PRO A 80 14.62 10.71 6.86
C PRO A 80 16.11 10.72 6.52
N LYS A 81 16.70 11.91 6.36
CA LYS A 81 18.15 12.09 6.09
C LYS A 81 19.04 11.38 7.08
N LYS A 82 18.66 11.33 8.37
CA LYS A 82 19.44 10.63 9.40
C LYS A 82 19.60 9.12 9.14
N TYR A 83 18.76 8.54 8.28
CA TYR A 83 18.83 7.13 7.82
C TYR A 83 19.30 7.00 6.38
N GLY A 84 19.92 8.06 5.83
CA GLY A 84 20.43 8.05 4.46
C GLY A 84 19.38 8.33 3.39
N GLY A 85 18.20 8.82 3.78
CA GLY A 85 17.14 9.26 2.87
C GLY A 85 17.31 10.72 2.41
N ARG A 86 16.29 11.23 1.71
CA ARG A 86 16.25 12.61 1.20
C ARG A 86 15.08 13.44 1.79
N ASP A 87 14.37 12.94 2.83
CA ASP A 87 13.16 13.54 3.41
C ASP A 87 12.06 13.77 2.37
N GLY A 88 11.91 12.84 1.42
CA GLY A 88 10.94 12.97 0.33
C GLY A 88 9.52 13.18 0.84
N SER A 89 8.89 14.28 0.40
CA SER A 89 7.59 14.71 0.87
C SER A 89 6.43 13.85 0.35
N ASN A 90 5.25 13.97 0.97
CA ASN A 90 4.05 13.28 0.48
C ASN A 90 3.65 13.76 -0.92
N LEU A 91 3.81 15.05 -1.22
CA LEU A 91 3.54 15.59 -2.56
C LEU A 91 4.48 14.97 -3.60
N TRP A 92 5.79 14.93 -3.32
CA TRP A 92 6.76 14.35 -4.26
C TRP A 92 6.47 12.86 -4.49
N MET A 93 6.19 12.12 -3.42
CA MET A 93 5.82 10.70 -3.52
C MET A 93 4.54 10.50 -4.31
N ALA A 94 3.53 11.36 -4.15
CA ALA A 94 2.29 11.28 -4.92
C ALA A 94 2.54 11.53 -6.42
N VAL A 95 3.33 12.56 -6.78
CA VAL A 95 3.67 12.86 -8.19
C VAL A 95 4.45 11.71 -8.81
N ILE A 96 5.47 11.17 -8.11
CA ILE A 96 6.27 10.04 -8.60
C ILE A 96 5.40 8.81 -8.83
N ARG A 97 4.53 8.48 -7.89
CA ARG A 97 3.63 7.30 -8.00
C ARG A 97 2.61 7.44 -9.13
N ASP A 98 2.03 8.62 -9.30
CA ASP A 98 1.12 8.91 -10.42
C ASP A 98 1.85 8.72 -11.76
N ARG A 99 3.01 9.35 -11.94
CA ARG A 99 3.79 9.27 -13.18
C ARG A 99 4.32 7.86 -13.48
N PHE A 100 4.80 7.14 -12.47
CA PHE A 100 5.23 5.74 -12.64
C PHE A 100 4.08 4.84 -13.11
N ALA A 101 2.89 5.01 -12.55
CA ALA A 101 1.74 4.23 -12.96
C ALA A 101 1.24 4.60 -14.37
N GLN A 102 1.37 5.87 -14.79
CA GLN A 102 1.10 6.29 -16.17
C GLN A 102 2.06 5.67 -17.19
N ARG A 103 3.29 5.34 -16.78
CA ARG A 103 4.25 4.62 -17.63
C ARG A 103 3.79 3.17 -17.93
N GLY A 104 2.87 2.66 -17.16
CA GLY A 104 2.38 1.27 -17.27
C GLY A 104 3.09 0.31 -16.33
N LEU A 105 2.93 -0.98 -16.59
CA LEU A 105 3.52 -2.05 -15.76
C LEU A 105 5.01 -2.21 -16.01
N GLY A 106 5.78 -2.42 -14.95
CA GLY A 106 7.20 -2.67 -15.05
C GLY A 106 7.87 -2.78 -13.69
N LEU A 107 9.12 -3.20 -13.69
CA LEU A 107 9.91 -3.38 -12.46
C LEU A 107 10.14 -2.05 -11.70
N HIS A 108 10.05 -0.91 -12.40
CA HIS A 108 10.12 0.43 -11.80
C HIS A 108 8.97 0.67 -10.80
N ASN A 109 7.83 0.04 -11.00
CA ASN A 109 6.62 0.17 -10.18
C ASN A 109 5.83 -1.14 -10.23
N ASP A 110 6.32 -2.18 -9.52
CA ASP A 110 5.62 -3.46 -9.46
C ASP A 110 4.25 -3.29 -8.83
N LEU A 111 3.25 -3.91 -9.45
CA LEU A 111 1.86 -3.81 -9.02
C LEU A 111 1.52 -4.77 -7.87
N GLN A 112 2.37 -5.70 -7.49
CA GLN A 112 1.99 -6.73 -6.53
C GLN A 112 2.02 -6.24 -5.08
N ASN A 113 3.12 -5.64 -4.65
CA ASN A 113 3.34 -5.19 -3.27
C ASN A 113 3.72 -3.72 -3.17
N GLU A 114 3.28 -2.90 -4.13
CA GLU A 114 3.66 -1.48 -4.22
C GLU A 114 5.17 -1.28 -4.27
N HIS A 115 5.89 -2.27 -4.76
CA HIS A 115 7.30 -2.12 -5.02
C HIS A 115 7.54 -1.02 -6.03
N SER A 116 8.55 -0.26 -5.78
CA SER A 116 9.00 0.80 -6.66
C SER A 116 10.47 0.99 -6.42
N ILE A 117 11.16 1.53 -7.40
CA ILE A 117 12.53 2.02 -7.25
C ILE A 117 12.64 3.18 -6.24
N VAL A 118 11.50 3.82 -5.93
CA VAL A 118 11.37 4.77 -4.81
C VAL A 118 10.56 4.10 -3.71
N GLY A 119 11.23 3.70 -2.63
CA GLY A 119 10.66 2.85 -1.59
C GLY A 119 9.57 3.52 -0.76
N ASN A 120 8.73 2.67 -0.21
CA ASN A 120 7.72 3.03 0.78
C ASN A 120 8.08 2.41 2.13
N PHE A 121 8.19 3.22 3.18
CA PHE A 121 8.71 2.78 4.47
C PHE A 121 7.74 3.10 5.62
N PRO A 122 6.55 2.46 5.68
CA PRO A 122 5.59 2.70 6.76
C PRO A 122 6.16 2.37 8.14
N PHE A 123 7.05 1.38 8.25
CA PHE A 123 7.71 1.02 9.50
C PHE A 123 8.57 2.16 10.07
N VAL A 124 9.17 3.01 9.22
CA VAL A 124 9.96 4.16 9.71
C VAL A 124 9.07 5.09 10.52
N ALA A 125 7.88 5.45 10.01
CA ALA A 125 6.96 6.31 10.74
C ALA A 125 6.49 5.68 12.06
N MET A 126 6.27 4.36 12.08
CA MET A 126 5.89 3.62 13.28
C MET A 126 7.00 3.67 14.34
N PHE A 127 8.21 3.25 13.99
CA PHE A 127 9.32 3.18 14.95
C PHE A 127 9.80 4.58 15.38
N GLU A 128 9.85 5.56 14.48
CA GLU A 128 10.20 6.95 14.84
C GLU A 128 9.27 7.54 15.88
N THR A 129 7.98 7.25 15.77
CA THR A 129 6.97 7.83 16.67
C THR A 129 6.83 7.04 17.96
N PHE A 130 6.95 5.72 17.93
CA PHE A 130 6.55 4.85 19.03
C PHE A 130 7.68 3.96 19.57
N GLY A 131 8.75 3.75 18.82
CA GLY A 131 9.86 2.86 19.22
C GLY A 131 10.77 3.47 20.25
N THR A 132 11.39 2.60 21.08
CA THR A 132 12.57 2.96 21.88
C THR A 132 13.77 3.22 20.98
N GLU A 133 14.86 3.80 21.50
CA GLU A 133 16.06 4.03 20.68
C GLU A 133 16.68 2.71 20.20
N GLU A 134 16.62 1.67 21.03
CA GLU A 134 17.06 0.32 20.68
C GLU A 134 16.20 -0.26 19.54
N GLN A 135 14.88 -0.16 19.63
CA GLN A 135 13.95 -0.60 18.59
C GLN A 135 14.15 0.18 17.29
N LYS A 136 14.37 1.50 17.36
CA LYS A 136 14.68 2.32 16.17
C LYS A 136 15.97 1.87 15.50
N GLN A 137 17.03 1.69 16.28
CA GLN A 137 18.32 1.23 15.77
C GLN A 137 18.21 -0.16 15.13
N GLU A 138 17.50 -1.09 15.76
CA GLU A 138 17.34 -2.44 15.26
C GLU A 138 16.45 -2.50 14.01
N PHE A 139 15.24 -1.93 14.06
CA PHE A 139 14.23 -2.16 13.05
C PHE A 139 14.26 -1.14 11.90
N ILE A 140 14.70 0.10 12.12
CA ILE A 140 14.83 1.06 11.02
C ILE A 140 16.10 0.76 10.23
N THR A 141 17.23 0.66 10.91
CA THR A 141 18.51 0.34 10.24
C THR A 141 18.45 -1.03 9.59
N GLY A 142 18.03 -2.06 10.35
CA GLY A 142 17.91 -3.42 9.81
C GLY A 142 16.87 -3.54 8.71
N GLY A 143 15.82 -2.70 8.72
CA GLY A 143 14.82 -2.63 7.65
C GLY A 143 15.42 -2.13 6.32
N PHE A 144 16.27 -1.12 6.36
CA PHE A 144 17.00 -0.64 5.17
C PHE A 144 18.06 -1.62 4.69
N GLU A 145 18.75 -2.30 5.60
CA GLU A 145 19.73 -3.33 5.28
C GLU A 145 19.10 -4.65 4.82
N GLY A 146 17.78 -4.82 5.03
CA GLY A 146 17.06 -6.04 4.72
C GLY A 146 17.26 -7.17 5.74
N THR A 147 17.90 -6.91 6.88
CA THR A 147 18.11 -7.85 7.99
C THR A 147 16.94 -7.95 8.95
N ARG A 148 16.06 -6.94 8.95
CA ARG A 148 14.80 -6.89 9.70
C ARG A 148 13.65 -6.60 8.77
N ARG A 149 12.59 -7.39 8.88
CA ARG A 149 11.32 -7.19 8.16
C ARG A 149 10.18 -7.40 9.13
N VAL A 150 9.27 -6.45 9.19
CA VAL A 150 8.14 -6.45 10.12
C VAL A 150 6.85 -6.60 9.34
N ALA A 151 6.14 -7.70 9.55
CA ALA A 151 4.77 -7.89 9.08
C ALA A 151 3.79 -7.20 10.03
N PHE A 152 2.60 -6.78 9.52
CA PHE A 152 1.62 -6.02 10.28
C PHE A 152 0.41 -6.89 10.65
N GLY A 153 0.37 -7.40 11.88
CA GLY A 153 -0.57 -8.38 12.39
C GLY A 153 -1.78 -7.78 13.12
N LEU A 154 -2.63 -6.99 12.43
CA LEU A 154 -3.82 -6.37 13.00
C LEU A 154 -5.08 -7.20 12.77
N THR A 155 -5.35 -7.58 11.53
CA THR A 155 -6.60 -8.16 11.06
C THR A 155 -6.79 -9.60 11.58
N GLU A 156 -8.00 -9.93 11.96
CA GLU A 156 -8.44 -11.25 12.40
C GLU A 156 -9.46 -11.86 11.43
N PRO A 157 -9.72 -13.19 11.48
CA PRO A 157 -10.69 -13.82 10.57
C PRO A 157 -12.06 -13.12 10.56
N ASP A 158 -12.60 -12.76 11.72
CA ASP A 158 -13.91 -12.15 11.87
C ASP A 158 -13.87 -10.62 12.01
N HIS A 159 -12.69 -10.00 12.22
CA HIS A 159 -12.53 -8.58 12.54
C HIS A 159 -11.51 -7.89 11.64
N GLY A 160 -11.99 -7.28 10.55
CA GLY A 160 -11.18 -6.43 9.66
C GLY A 160 -11.52 -4.95 9.84
N SER A 161 -12.71 -4.55 9.42
CA SER A 161 -13.18 -3.14 9.50
C SER A 161 -13.44 -2.66 10.93
N ASP A 162 -13.72 -3.56 11.82
CA ASP A 162 -14.05 -3.37 13.23
C ASP A 162 -12.91 -3.81 14.18
N ALA A 163 -11.69 -3.44 13.87
CA ALA A 163 -10.49 -3.81 14.61
C ALA A 163 -10.56 -3.59 16.14
N THR A 164 -11.50 -2.76 16.60
CA THR A 164 -11.77 -2.58 18.03
C THR A 164 -12.47 -3.78 18.68
N TRP A 165 -12.99 -4.74 17.89
CA TRP A 165 -13.60 -5.97 18.35
C TRP A 165 -12.63 -7.17 18.41
N MET A 166 -11.35 -6.88 18.29
CA MET A 166 -10.25 -7.85 18.32
C MET A 166 -10.40 -8.90 19.42
N GLU A 167 -10.26 -10.17 19.05
CA GLU A 167 -10.36 -11.34 19.94
C GLU A 167 -9.00 -11.86 20.40
N THR A 168 -7.91 -11.61 19.65
CA THR A 168 -6.55 -11.94 20.11
C THR A 168 -6.27 -11.20 21.41
N THR A 169 -5.88 -11.96 22.44
CA THR A 169 -5.61 -11.44 23.79
C THR A 169 -4.15 -11.57 24.17
N ALA A 170 -3.69 -10.70 25.06
CA ALA A 170 -2.39 -10.82 25.70
C ALA A 170 -2.56 -10.63 27.22
N VAL A 171 -2.06 -11.60 27.99
CA VAL A 171 -2.11 -11.57 29.45
C VAL A 171 -0.70 -11.56 30.05
N ARG A 172 -0.54 -10.87 31.16
CA ARG A 172 0.75 -10.82 31.88
C ARG A 172 1.16 -12.21 32.34
N GLU A 173 2.40 -12.59 32.07
CA GLU A 173 2.96 -13.87 32.49
C GLU A 173 4.47 -13.76 32.67
N THR A 174 4.98 -14.16 33.85
CA THR A 174 6.42 -14.27 34.11
C THR A 174 6.93 -15.66 33.70
N ARG A 175 7.94 -15.73 32.81
CA ARG A 175 8.63 -16.98 32.46
C ARG A 175 10.13 -16.86 32.75
N ASP A 176 10.67 -17.87 33.40
CA ASP A 176 12.11 -17.94 33.73
C ASP A 176 12.62 -16.69 34.49
N GLY A 177 11.75 -16.05 35.30
CA GLY A 177 12.07 -14.85 36.06
C GLY A 177 12.02 -13.55 35.26
N LEU A 178 11.57 -13.58 33.98
CA LEU A 178 11.35 -12.40 33.14
C LEU A 178 9.85 -12.10 33.05
N ASP A 179 9.50 -10.85 33.24
CA ASP A 179 8.13 -10.37 33.04
C ASP A 179 7.85 -10.18 31.55
N GLY A 180 6.63 -10.51 31.16
CA GLY A 180 6.22 -10.47 29.76
C GLY A 180 4.75 -10.77 29.56
N TRP A 181 4.43 -11.23 28.36
CA TRP A 181 3.06 -11.43 27.90
C TRP A 181 2.89 -12.75 27.18
N ARG A 182 1.84 -13.46 27.51
CA ARG A 182 1.36 -14.59 26.75
C ARG A 182 0.24 -14.14 25.83
N ILE A 183 0.38 -14.45 24.53
CA ILE A 183 -0.52 -14.04 23.47
C ILE A 183 -1.22 -15.28 22.92
N ASP A 184 -2.55 -15.20 22.80
CA ASP A 184 -3.40 -16.26 22.26
C ASP A 184 -4.44 -15.64 21.30
N GLY A 185 -4.69 -16.29 20.14
CA GLY A 185 -5.65 -15.84 19.15
C GLY A 185 -5.35 -16.28 17.72
N GLU A 186 -5.87 -15.55 16.76
CA GLU A 186 -5.65 -15.78 15.32
C GLU A 186 -5.43 -14.46 14.60
N LYS A 187 -4.67 -14.52 13.49
CA LYS A 187 -4.49 -13.37 12.57
C LYS A 187 -4.69 -13.82 11.13
N MET A 188 -5.15 -12.92 10.27
CA MET A 188 -5.41 -13.22 8.87
C MET A 188 -5.01 -12.06 7.96
N TRP A 189 -4.62 -12.37 6.73
CA TRP A 189 -4.20 -11.38 5.73
C TRP A 189 -2.91 -10.64 6.10
N ILE A 190 -1.97 -11.32 6.74
CA ILE A 190 -0.73 -10.69 7.27
C ILE A 190 0.35 -10.65 6.20
N THR A 191 0.37 -9.59 5.42
CA THR A 191 1.24 -9.41 4.26
C THR A 191 2.73 -9.58 4.57
N GLY A 192 3.43 -10.35 3.74
CA GLY A 192 4.88 -10.49 3.79
C GLY A 192 5.39 -11.41 4.90
N MET A 193 4.53 -12.19 5.53
CA MET A 193 4.91 -13.05 6.66
C MET A 193 5.95 -14.12 6.30
N HIS A 194 6.00 -14.57 5.03
CA HIS A 194 6.98 -15.56 4.53
C HIS A 194 8.45 -15.08 4.60
N VAL A 195 8.67 -13.78 4.66
CA VAL A 195 10.01 -13.16 4.76
C VAL A 195 10.16 -12.27 6.00
N ALA A 196 9.11 -12.14 6.81
CA ALA A 196 9.16 -11.34 8.02
C ALA A 196 10.06 -11.98 9.09
N THR A 197 10.87 -11.18 9.74
CA THR A 197 11.62 -11.58 10.94
C THR A 197 10.82 -11.34 12.22
N HIS A 198 9.84 -10.45 12.16
CA HIS A 198 8.93 -10.13 13.25
C HIS A 198 7.53 -9.82 12.71
N CYS A 199 6.53 -10.06 13.54
CA CYS A 199 5.18 -9.60 13.34
C CYS A 199 4.86 -8.51 14.38
N ALA A 200 4.51 -7.29 13.93
CA ALA A 200 3.90 -6.28 14.79
C ALA A 200 2.47 -6.72 15.06
N MET A 201 2.30 -7.52 16.09
CA MET A 201 1.06 -8.20 16.44
C MET A 201 0.24 -7.38 17.44
N PHE A 202 -1.00 -7.11 17.08
CA PHE A 202 -1.93 -6.38 17.94
C PHE A 202 -2.76 -7.38 18.75
N ALA A 203 -2.83 -7.17 20.06
CA ALA A 203 -3.60 -7.99 20.97
C ALA A 203 -4.27 -7.14 22.05
N ARG A 204 -5.39 -7.62 22.56
CA ARG A 204 -6.12 -6.95 23.64
C ARG A 204 -5.46 -7.28 24.99
N THR A 205 -5.01 -6.25 25.67
CA THR A 205 -4.44 -6.32 27.03
C THR A 205 -5.40 -5.81 28.11
N GLY A 206 -6.53 -5.20 27.69
CA GLY A 206 -7.53 -4.67 28.61
C GLY A 206 -8.71 -4.02 27.90
N GLY A 207 -9.65 -3.46 28.64
CA GLY A 207 -10.89 -2.89 28.09
C GLY A 207 -11.85 -3.97 27.60
N GLU A 208 -12.96 -3.54 27.00
CA GLU A 208 -13.98 -4.41 26.43
C GLU A 208 -13.96 -4.40 24.89
N ASN A 209 -14.63 -5.34 24.26
CA ASN A 209 -14.83 -5.34 22.82
C ASN A 209 -15.52 -4.05 22.37
N GLY A 210 -15.00 -3.45 21.31
CA GLY A 210 -15.43 -2.13 20.83
C GLY A 210 -14.58 -0.96 21.35
N ASP A 211 -13.82 -1.15 22.44
CA ASP A 211 -12.92 -0.12 22.96
C ASP A 211 -11.67 0.00 22.10
N ALA A 212 -11.35 1.21 21.70
CA ALA A 212 -10.09 1.54 21.02
C ALA A 212 -8.88 1.53 21.98
N SER A 213 -9.11 1.72 23.27
CA SER A 213 -8.14 1.57 24.36
C SER A 213 -8.03 0.08 24.74
N GLY A 214 -6.86 -0.30 25.27
CA GLY A 214 -6.62 -1.68 25.70
C GLY A 214 -6.12 -2.62 24.60
N ILE A 215 -5.81 -2.13 23.41
CA ILE A 215 -5.10 -2.88 22.35
C ILE A 215 -3.63 -2.45 22.37
N THR A 216 -2.72 -3.43 22.45
CA THR A 216 -1.27 -3.24 22.50
C THR A 216 -0.61 -3.85 21.27
N CYS A 217 0.46 -3.27 20.80
CA CYS A 217 1.27 -3.80 19.71
C CYS A 217 2.53 -4.47 20.26
N PHE A 218 2.78 -5.70 19.86
CA PHE A 218 3.94 -6.51 20.26
C PHE A 218 4.78 -6.86 19.04
N LEU A 219 6.10 -6.73 19.16
CA LEU A 219 7.07 -7.22 18.16
C LEU A 219 7.34 -8.71 18.43
N VAL A 220 6.56 -9.55 17.81
CA VAL A 220 6.66 -11.02 17.97
C VAL A 220 7.67 -11.55 16.97
N PRO A 221 8.78 -12.22 17.41
CA PRO A 221 9.74 -12.83 16.50
C PRO A 221 9.09 -13.89 15.58
N ASN A 222 9.60 -14.01 14.37
CA ASN A 222 9.19 -15.06 13.43
C ASN A 222 10.42 -15.76 12.83
N PRO A 223 10.61 -17.05 13.04
CA PRO A 223 9.69 -17.97 13.78
C PRO A 223 9.78 -17.81 15.31
N THR A 224 8.71 -18.18 16.00
CA THR A 224 8.67 -18.33 17.47
C THR A 224 7.72 -19.48 17.83
N PRO A 225 7.96 -20.23 18.94
CA PRO A 225 7.05 -21.29 19.37
C PRO A 225 5.62 -20.79 19.59
N GLY A 226 4.64 -21.52 19.03
CA GLY A 226 3.23 -21.20 19.13
C GLY A 226 2.70 -20.22 18.07
N LEU A 227 3.55 -19.65 17.25
CA LEU A 227 3.14 -18.87 16.06
C LEU A 227 3.26 -19.78 14.83
N GLU A 228 2.14 -20.14 14.23
CA GLU A 228 2.10 -21.06 13.10
C GLU A 228 1.35 -20.46 11.91
N ILE A 229 1.85 -20.73 10.72
CA ILE A 229 1.18 -20.39 9.46
C ILE A 229 0.28 -21.56 9.11
N GLU A 230 -1.04 -21.34 9.22
CA GLU A 230 -2.04 -22.37 8.94
C GLU A 230 -2.29 -22.54 7.43
N GLU A 231 -2.38 -21.43 6.72
CA GLU A 231 -2.73 -21.41 5.31
C GLU A 231 -2.22 -20.13 4.64
N TRP A 232 -1.78 -20.27 3.39
CA TRP A 232 -1.54 -19.14 2.49
C TRP A 232 -2.81 -18.83 1.70
N MET A 233 -3.40 -17.66 1.94
CA MET A 233 -4.66 -17.24 1.33
C MET A 233 -4.44 -16.82 -0.11
N TRP A 234 -5.07 -17.52 -1.06
CA TRP A 234 -4.99 -17.16 -2.46
C TRP A 234 -5.93 -15.99 -2.78
N THR A 235 -5.43 -15.07 -3.56
CA THR A 235 -6.17 -13.86 -3.96
C THR A 235 -6.30 -13.78 -5.48
N PHE A 236 -6.99 -12.77 -5.99
CA PHE A 236 -7.03 -12.49 -7.43
C PHE A 236 -5.63 -12.26 -8.01
N ASN A 237 -4.75 -11.69 -7.22
CA ASN A 237 -3.41 -11.31 -7.64
C ASN A 237 -2.38 -12.25 -7.02
N MET A 238 -2.00 -13.28 -7.76
CA MET A 238 -0.95 -14.20 -7.35
C MET A 238 0.42 -13.68 -7.80
N PRO A 239 1.50 -14.02 -7.10
CA PRO A 239 1.60 -14.88 -5.92
C PRO A 239 0.96 -14.25 -4.67
N THR A 240 0.65 -15.10 -3.70
CA THR A 240 0.19 -14.67 -2.37
C THR A 240 1.35 -14.52 -1.39
N ASP A 241 1.15 -13.67 -0.38
CA ASP A 241 2.04 -13.54 0.78
C ASP A 241 1.22 -13.27 2.06
N HIS A 242 -0.07 -13.62 2.00
CA HIS A 242 -1.08 -13.30 3.02
C HIS A 242 -1.54 -14.58 3.73
N PRO A 243 -0.95 -14.96 4.88
CA PRO A 243 -1.40 -16.14 5.61
C PRO A 243 -2.56 -15.86 6.54
N ARG A 244 -3.17 -16.98 6.98
CA ARG A 244 -3.83 -17.13 8.26
C ARG A 244 -2.81 -17.65 9.25
N LEU A 245 -2.78 -17.06 10.45
CA LEU A 245 -1.88 -17.43 11.54
C LEU A 245 -2.68 -17.91 12.75
N SER A 246 -2.23 -18.99 13.36
CA SER A 246 -2.61 -19.33 14.73
C SER A 246 -1.55 -18.83 15.71
N VAL A 247 -2.01 -18.36 16.86
CA VAL A 247 -1.20 -17.79 17.93
C VAL A 247 -1.58 -18.51 19.23
N ASN A 248 -0.79 -19.48 19.62
CA ASN A 248 -1.10 -20.36 20.75
C ASN A 248 0.02 -20.31 21.78
N ASN A 249 -0.25 -19.68 22.93
CA ASN A 249 0.70 -19.59 24.01
C ASN A 249 2.05 -18.96 23.59
N VAL A 250 2.00 -18.00 22.67
CA VAL A 250 3.18 -17.23 22.26
C VAL A 250 3.57 -16.29 23.40
N TRP A 251 4.81 -16.39 23.84
CA TRP A 251 5.32 -15.53 24.90
C TRP A 251 6.35 -14.53 24.37
N VAL A 252 6.25 -13.28 24.84
CA VAL A 252 7.21 -12.21 24.54
C VAL A 252 7.52 -11.42 25.82
N PRO A 253 8.74 -10.91 25.99
CA PRO A 253 9.09 -10.07 27.13
C PRO A 253 8.45 -8.66 27.01
N ASP A 254 8.46 -7.90 28.10
CA ASP A 254 7.91 -6.53 28.14
C ASP A 254 8.55 -5.59 27.11
N GLU A 255 9.81 -5.78 26.80
CA GLU A 255 10.56 -5.00 25.79
C GLU A 255 10.03 -5.20 24.36
N ALA A 256 9.24 -6.26 24.11
CA ALA A 256 8.58 -6.48 22.82
C ALA A 256 7.43 -5.51 22.54
N ILE A 257 6.96 -4.75 23.55
CA ILE A 257 5.92 -3.73 23.31
C ILE A 257 6.47 -2.64 22.39
N LEU A 258 5.77 -2.41 21.29
CA LEU A 258 6.00 -1.23 20.45
C LEU A 258 5.03 -0.12 20.88
N GLY A 259 5.56 0.96 21.40
CA GLY A 259 4.79 2.09 21.91
C GLY A 259 4.37 1.91 23.36
N VAL A 260 3.09 2.11 23.65
CA VAL A 260 2.53 2.12 25.02
C VAL A 260 1.41 1.09 25.12
N GLU A 261 1.39 0.33 26.21
CA GLU A 261 0.30 -0.59 26.53
C GLU A 261 -1.07 0.09 26.40
N GLY A 262 -2.01 -0.58 25.74
CA GLY A 262 -3.35 -0.10 25.49
C GLY A 262 -3.48 1.01 24.43
N ARG A 263 -2.40 1.37 23.73
CA ARG A 263 -2.38 2.44 22.71
C ARG A 263 -2.03 1.97 21.30
N GLY A 264 -2.07 0.68 21.02
CA GLY A 264 -1.66 0.08 19.76
C GLY A 264 -2.45 0.58 18.54
N LEU A 265 -3.76 0.87 18.65
CA LEU A 265 -4.52 1.39 17.50
C LEU A 265 -4.08 2.79 17.06
N ALA A 266 -3.56 3.62 17.96
CA ALA A 266 -2.99 4.91 17.59
C ALA A 266 -1.72 4.71 16.73
N LEU A 267 -0.91 3.71 17.07
CA LEU A 267 0.24 3.28 16.27
C LEU A 267 -0.21 2.77 14.89
N ALA A 268 -1.22 1.91 14.84
CA ALA A 268 -1.74 1.38 13.58
C ALA A 268 -2.18 2.47 12.60
N GLN A 269 -2.68 3.60 13.10
CA GLN A 269 -3.13 4.71 12.25
C GLN A 269 -2.02 5.65 11.80
N SER A 270 -0.83 5.57 12.39
CA SER A 270 0.25 6.54 12.15
C SER A 270 0.72 6.58 10.68
N PHE A 271 0.77 5.44 10.01
CA PHE A 271 1.24 5.34 8.62
C PHE A 271 0.12 5.25 7.58
N VAL A 272 -1.12 5.00 7.99
CA VAL A 272 -2.25 4.76 7.08
C VAL A 272 -2.52 5.95 6.15
N HIS A 273 -2.37 7.18 6.64
CA HIS A 273 -2.59 8.37 5.81
C HIS A 273 -1.60 8.47 4.64
N GLN A 274 -0.31 8.20 4.89
CA GLN A 274 0.72 8.20 3.85
C GLN A 274 0.46 7.09 2.82
N ASN A 275 0.15 5.89 3.28
CA ASN A 275 -0.18 4.77 2.39
C ASN A 275 -1.38 5.09 1.51
N ARG A 276 -2.45 5.64 2.08
CA ARG A 276 -3.66 6.00 1.32
C ARG A 276 -3.38 7.01 0.20
N ILE A 277 -2.57 8.03 0.46
CA ILE A 277 -2.20 9.02 -0.58
C ILE A 277 -1.36 8.38 -1.68
N ARG A 278 -0.40 7.51 -1.33
CA ARG A 278 0.45 6.81 -2.30
C ARG A 278 -0.33 5.82 -3.15
N GLN A 279 -1.23 5.05 -2.54
CA GLN A 279 -2.15 4.16 -3.27
C GLN A 279 -3.08 4.95 -4.19
N ALA A 280 -3.65 6.06 -3.71
CA ALA A 280 -4.49 6.92 -4.52
C ALA A 280 -3.75 7.45 -5.76
N ALA A 281 -2.51 7.88 -5.60
CA ALA A 281 -1.70 8.36 -6.70
C ALA A 281 -1.36 7.26 -7.71
N SER A 282 -0.99 6.06 -7.24
CA SER A 282 -0.76 4.90 -8.12
C SER A 282 -2.04 4.49 -8.88
N SER A 283 -3.17 4.49 -8.20
CA SER A 283 -4.47 4.17 -8.82
C SER A 283 -4.89 5.22 -9.85
N LEU A 284 -4.64 6.50 -9.57
CA LEU A 284 -4.88 7.59 -10.51
C LEU A 284 -4.05 7.41 -11.79
N GLY A 285 -2.74 7.20 -11.65
CA GLY A 285 -1.86 7.02 -12.81
C GLY A 285 -2.23 5.78 -13.64
N ALA A 286 -2.60 4.68 -12.99
CA ALA A 286 -3.07 3.48 -13.68
C ALA A 286 -4.43 3.69 -14.40
N ALA A 287 -5.33 4.50 -13.83
CA ALA A 287 -6.57 4.89 -14.49
C ALA A 287 -6.28 5.73 -15.73
N GLN A 288 -5.39 6.72 -15.64
CA GLN A 288 -4.93 7.54 -16.76
C GLN A 288 -4.33 6.67 -17.87
N TYR A 289 -3.44 5.72 -17.53
CA TYR A 289 -2.89 4.75 -18.48
C TYR A 289 -3.99 3.97 -19.23
N CYS A 290 -5.00 3.48 -18.52
CA CYS A 290 -6.12 2.75 -19.14
C CYS A 290 -6.90 3.64 -20.12
N VAL A 291 -7.11 4.92 -19.79
CA VAL A 291 -7.78 5.90 -20.65
C VAL A 291 -6.96 6.15 -21.92
N GLU A 292 -5.67 6.42 -21.78
CA GLU A 292 -4.77 6.73 -22.91
C GLU A 292 -4.65 5.55 -23.88
N GLN A 293 -4.45 4.34 -23.34
CA GLN A 293 -4.42 3.13 -24.16
C GLN A 293 -5.74 2.88 -24.90
N SER A 294 -6.87 3.21 -24.27
CA SER A 294 -8.19 3.10 -24.90
C SER A 294 -8.38 4.12 -26.03
N VAL A 295 -7.93 5.35 -25.83
CA VAL A 295 -7.97 6.41 -26.85
C VAL A 295 -7.09 6.04 -28.04
N GLU A 296 -5.87 5.58 -27.82
CA GLU A 296 -4.93 5.15 -28.87
C GLU A 296 -5.52 3.99 -29.69
N TYR A 297 -6.03 2.95 -29.03
CA TYR A 297 -6.67 1.84 -29.69
C TYR A 297 -7.89 2.28 -30.51
N ALA A 298 -8.76 3.10 -29.95
CA ALA A 298 -9.96 3.59 -30.63
C ALA A 298 -9.66 4.40 -31.90
N ARG A 299 -8.53 5.12 -31.94
CA ARG A 299 -8.07 5.88 -33.10
C ARG A 299 -7.49 4.99 -34.22
N THR A 300 -6.98 3.83 -33.88
CA THR A 300 -6.35 2.91 -34.83
C THR A 300 -7.31 1.82 -35.33
N ARG A 301 -8.24 1.36 -34.49
CA ARG A 301 -9.21 0.33 -34.80
C ARG A 301 -10.34 0.86 -35.71
N LYS A 302 -10.59 0.20 -36.83
CA LYS A 302 -11.59 0.62 -37.83
C LYS A 302 -12.67 -0.45 -38.09
N PRO A 303 -13.57 -0.74 -37.16
CA PRO A 303 -14.70 -1.60 -37.37
C PRO A 303 -15.65 -0.92 -38.36
N PHE A 304 -16.22 -1.72 -39.29
CA PHE A 304 -17.12 -1.21 -40.34
C PHE A 304 -16.49 -0.10 -41.23
N GLY A 305 -15.16 -0.04 -41.31
CA GLY A 305 -14.43 0.90 -42.16
C GLY A 305 -14.15 2.28 -41.56
N GLU A 306 -14.72 2.61 -40.38
CA GLU A 306 -14.55 3.87 -39.70
C GLU A 306 -13.81 3.71 -38.38
N GLU A 307 -13.06 4.74 -37.96
CA GLU A 307 -12.37 4.73 -36.67
C GLU A 307 -13.36 4.52 -35.49
N LEU A 308 -13.05 3.59 -34.60
CA LEU A 308 -13.86 3.34 -33.41
C LEU A 308 -14.02 4.63 -32.56
N ALA A 309 -13.02 5.50 -32.59
CA ALA A 309 -13.01 6.81 -31.92
C ALA A 309 -14.14 7.76 -32.38
N ARG A 310 -14.78 7.52 -33.55
CA ARG A 310 -15.92 8.34 -34.01
C ARG A 310 -17.22 8.03 -33.28
N ASN A 311 -17.26 6.94 -32.54
CA ASN A 311 -18.46 6.52 -31.82
C ASN A 311 -18.54 7.22 -30.46
N GLN A 312 -19.60 8.00 -30.22
CA GLN A 312 -19.84 8.70 -28.96
C GLN A 312 -19.99 7.75 -27.76
N ALA A 313 -20.50 6.53 -27.95
CA ALA A 313 -20.56 5.51 -26.89
C ALA A 313 -19.16 5.04 -26.42
N ILE A 314 -18.13 5.27 -27.23
CA ILE A 314 -16.73 5.05 -26.86
C ILE A 314 -16.14 6.34 -26.27
N GLN A 315 -16.38 7.50 -26.88
CA GLN A 315 -15.80 8.76 -26.47
C GLN A 315 -16.28 9.20 -25.07
N PHE A 316 -17.60 9.22 -24.83
CA PHE A 316 -18.15 9.83 -23.63
C PHE A 316 -17.68 9.17 -22.33
N PRO A 317 -17.66 7.85 -22.18
CA PRO A 317 -17.08 7.24 -20.97
C PRO A 317 -15.59 7.57 -20.77
N LEU A 318 -14.81 7.67 -21.84
CA LEU A 318 -13.39 8.03 -21.74
C LEU A 318 -13.20 9.50 -21.36
N VAL A 319 -14.09 10.41 -21.84
CA VAL A 319 -14.11 11.82 -21.43
C VAL A 319 -14.42 11.94 -19.94
N GLU A 320 -15.42 11.18 -19.44
CA GLU A 320 -15.75 11.16 -18.00
C GLU A 320 -14.56 10.68 -17.16
N PHE A 321 -13.89 9.60 -17.56
CA PHE A 321 -12.72 9.13 -16.82
C PHE A 321 -11.54 10.10 -16.87
N ALA A 322 -11.25 10.70 -18.03
CA ALA A 322 -10.22 11.72 -18.16
C ALA A 322 -10.53 12.93 -17.24
N THR A 323 -11.77 13.39 -17.22
CA THR A 323 -12.22 14.48 -16.35
C THR A 323 -12.05 14.12 -14.87
N GLN A 324 -12.41 12.90 -14.47
CA GLN A 324 -12.23 12.43 -13.11
C GLN A 324 -10.75 12.31 -12.73
N CYS A 325 -9.88 11.88 -13.66
CA CYS A 325 -8.44 11.86 -13.45
C CYS A 325 -7.90 13.26 -13.13
N GLU A 326 -8.30 14.29 -13.90
CA GLU A 326 -7.88 15.67 -13.65
C GLU A 326 -8.36 16.18 -12.28
N MET A 327 -9.63 15.98 -11.95
CA MET A 327 -10.19 16.37 -10.64
C MET A 327 -9.48 15.69 -9.48
N LEU A 328 -9.22 14.38 -9.61
CA LEU A 328 -8.55 13.59 -8.56
C LEU A 328 -7.08 13.95 -8.41
N ARG A 329 -6.37 14.22 -9.50
CA ARG A 329 -4.97 14.67 -9.46
C ARG A 329 -4.83 15.92 -8.61
N LEU A 330 -5.69 16.91 -8.86
CA LEU A 330 -5.71 18.14 -8.07
C LEU A 330 -6.04 17.89 -6.60
N LEU A 331 -7.00 17.01 -6.32
CA LEU A 331 -7.36 16.66 -4.93
C LEU A 331 -6.22 15.93 -4.22
N ILE A 332 -5.59 14.95 -4.86
CA ILE A 332 -4.50 14.15 -4.29
C ILE A 332 -3.28 15.03 -4.02
N TYR A 333 -2.83 15.81 -5.01
CA TYR A 333 -1.64 16.66 -4.87
C TYR A 333 -1.85 17.76 -3.82
N LYS A 334 -3.03 18.40 -3.83
CA LYS A 334 -3.38 19.38 -2.79
C LYS A 334 -3.40 18.74 -1.40
N THR A 335 -3.99 17.54 -1.25
CA THR A 335 -4.08 16.85 0.04
C THR A 335 -2.69 16.43 0.52
N ALA A 336 -1.84 15.91 -0.37
CA ALA A 336 -0.45 15.56 -0.06
C ALA A 336 0.35 16.79 0.38
N TRP A 337 0.21 17.92 -0.32
CA TRP A 337 0.81 19.19 0.06
C TRP A 337 0.30 19.68 1.43
N GLU A 338 -1.00 19.58 1.71
CA GLU A 338 -1.57 19.94 3.02
C GLU A 338 -0.98 19.05 4.13
N MET A 339 -0.75 17.74 3.87
CA MET A 339 -0.08 16.85 4.81
C MET A 339 1.37 17.27 5.11
N ASP A 340 2.10 17.71 4.11
CA ASP A 340 3.50 18.18 4.26
C ASP A 340 3.58 19.52 5.03
N ASN A 341 2.51 20.31 5.04
CA ASN A 341 2.46 21.62 5.69
C ASN A 341 1.75 21.63 7.06
N MET A 342 1.60 20.46 7.68
CA MET A 342 1.06 20.36 9.04
C MET A 342 1.77 19.26 9.85
N PRO A 343 1.81 19.39 11.19
CA PRO A 343 2.29 18.32 12.05
C PRO A 343 1.50 17.01 11.85
N HIS A 344 2.20 15.88 11.80
CA HIS A 344 1.62 14.58 11.52
C HIS A 344 0.42 14.25 12.42
N GLU A 345 0.50 14.55 13.71
CA GLU A 345 -0.56 14.32 14.69
C GLU A 345 -1.83 15.17 14.47
N LYS A 346 -1.75 16.20 13.61
CA LYS A 346 -2.92 17.02 13.24
C LYS A 346 -3.67 16.48 12.03
N ILE A 347 -3.05 15.64 11.19
CA ILE A 347 -3.65 15.11 9.96
C ILE A 347 -4.98 14.42 10.29
N GLU A 348 -4.97 13.49 11.27
CA GLU A 348 -6.18 12.76 11.67
C GLU A 348 -7.32 13.68 12.08
N LYS A 349 -7.04 14.78 12.76
CA LYS A 349 -8.06 15.71 13.28
C LYS A 349 -8.51 16.76 12.28
N THR A 350 -7.76 16.96 11.19
CA THR A 350 -7.93 18.12 10.32
C THR A 350 -8.37 17.75 8.89
N ILE A 351 -7.69 16.81 8.25
CA ILE A 351 -7.84 16.50 6.82
C ILE A 351 -7.95 14.99 6.50
N SER A 352 -8.13 14.14 7.49
CA SER A 352 -8.24 12.69 7.28
C SER A 352 -9.43 12.31 6.41
N ASP A 353 -10.48 13.11 6.36
CA ASP A 353 -11.58 12.98 5.41
C ASP A 353 -11.12 13.17 3.96
N LYS A 354 -10.26 14.16 3.68
CA LYS A 354 -9.71 14.39 2.34
C LYS A 354 -8.79 13.26 1.90
N VAL A 355 -7.95 12.76 2.80
CA VAL A 355 -7.12 11.57 2.55
C VAL A 355 -7.99 10.36 2.19
N SER A 356 -9.10 10.17 2.91
CA SER A 356 -10.07 9.11 2.61
C SER A 356 -10.77 9.33 1.27
N MET A 357 -11.17 10.57 0.93
CA MET A 357 -11.75 10.91 -0.38
C MET A 357 -10.79 10.55 -1.52
N CYS A 358 -9.51 10.92 -1.40
CA CYS A 358 -8.49 10.60 -2.39
C CYS A 358 -8.42 9.09 -2.64
N ASN A 359 -8.31 8.30 -1.55
CA ASN A 359 -8.03 6.88 -1.65
C ASN A 359 -9.23 6.10 -2.20
N TYR A 360 -10.42 6.20 -1.58
CA TYR A 360 -11.54 5.39 -2.05
C TYR A 360 -11.97 5.74 -3.47
N TRP A 361 -11.91 7.04 -3.84
CA TRP A 361 -12.34 7.46 -5.17
C TRP A 361 -11.36 7.05 -6.26
N ALA A 362 -10.04 7.21 -6.04
CA ALA A 362 -9.04 6.77 -6.99
C ALA A 362 -9.05 5.25 -7.22
N ASN A 363 -9.23 4.47 -6.15
CA ASN A 363 -9.30 3.02 -6.23
C ASN A 363 -10.57 2.53 -6.96
N ARG A 364 -11.68 3.25 -6.84
CA ARG A 364 -12.90 2.99 -7.61
C ARG A 364 -12.67 3.32 -9.07
N LEU A 365 -12.13 4.51 -9.36
CA LEU A 365 -11.89 5.00 -10.72
C LEU A 365 -11.00 4.06 -11.52
N VAL A 366 -9.89 3.57 -10.96
CA VAL A 366 -8.99 2.65 -11.70
C VAL A 366 -9.66 1.33 -12.05
N CYS A 367 -10.50 0.78 -11.16
CA CYS A 367 -11.24 -0.44 -11.46
C CYS A 367 -12.23 -0.23 -12.63
N GLU A 368 -12.93 0.90 -12.63
CA GLU A 368 -13.88 1.26 -13.69
C GLU A 368 -13.15 1.58 -15.02
N ALA A 369 -12.02 2.27 -14.97
CA ALA A 369 -11.20 2.57 -16.14
C ALA A 369 -10.57 1.31 -16.76
N ALA A 370 -10.09 0.36 -15.94
CA ALA A 370 -9.55 -0.90 -16.42
C ALA A 370 -10.63 -1.79 -17.07
N ASP A 371 -11.82 -1.88 -16.46
CA ASP A 371 -12.98 -2.55 -17.06
C ASP A 371 -13.35 -1.94 -18.40
N ARG A 372 -13.41 -0.61 -18.46
CA ARG A 372 -13.70 0.11 -19.71
C ARG A 372 -12.63 -0.11 -20.77
N ALA A 373 -11.35 -0.16 -20.37
CA ALA A 373 -10.25 -0.44 -21.31
C ALA A 373 -10.37 -1.84 -21.91
N MET A 374 -10.71 -2.87 -21.11
CA MET A 374 -11.02 -4.21 -21.61
C MET A 374 -12.16 -4.15 -22.63
N GLN A 375 -13.23 -3.45 -22.33
CA GLN A 375 -14.40 -3.32 -23.21
C GLN A 375 -14.07 -2.63 -24.54
N VAL A 376 -13.33 -1.52 -24.51
CA VAL A 376 -12.93 -0.77 -25.72
C VAL A 376 -12.05 -1.61 -26.65
N HIS A 377 -11.13 -2.37 -26.06
CA HIS A 377 -10.23 -3.25 -26.82
C HIS A 377 -10.92 -4.54 -27.33
N GLY A 378 -12.09 -4.90 -26.80
CA GLY A 378 -12.81 -6.11 -27.19
C GLY A 378 -12.03 -7.39 -26.85
N GLY A 379 -12.01 -8.37 -27.74
CA GLY A 379 -11.37 -9.66 -27.47
C GLY A 379 -9.90 -9.59 -27.06
N ILE A 380 -9.11 -8.66 -27.63
CA ILE A 380 -7.72 -8.47 -27.24
C ILE A 380 -7.61 -7.86 -25.83
N GLY A 381 -8.57 -7.02 -25.44
CA GLY A 381 -8.64 -6.45 -24.09
C GLY A 381 -8.97 -7.47 -23.00
N TYR A 382 -9.77 -8.47 -23.34
CA TYR A 382 -10.09 -9.60 -22.45
C TYR A 382 -8.94 -10.63 -22.35
N SER A 383 -8.01 -10.59 -23.29
CA SER A 383 -6.87 -11.51 -23.31
C SER A 383 -5.70 -10.97 -22.47
N ARG A 384 -4.82 -11.89 -22.05
CA ARG A 384 -3.57 -11.57 -21.36
C ARG A 384 -2.47 -10.96 -22.24
N HIS A 385 -2.80 -10.59 -23.49
CA HIS A 385 -1.94 -9.78 -24.35
C HIS A 385 -1.99 -8.29 -23.98
N LYS A 386 -2.95 -7.88 -23.15
CA LYS A 386 -3.10 -6.55 -22.60
C LYS A 386 -3.10 -6.60 -21.07
N PRO A 387 -2.65 -5.54 -20.38
CA PRO A 387 -2.47 -5.57 -18.93
C PRO A 387 -3.74 -5.26 -18.12
N PHE A 388 -4.86 -4.98 -18.76
CA PHE A 388 -6.02 -4.36 -18.09
C PHE A 388 -6.64 -5.24 -17.02
N GLU A 389 -6.74 -6.57 -17.23
CA GLU A 389 -7.26 -7.47 -16.23
C GLU A 389 -6.33 -7.55 -15.01
N HIS A 390 -5.00 -7.50 -15.23
CA HIS A 390 -4.01 -7.47 -14.17
C HIS A 390 -4.09 -6.17 -13.38
N ILE A 391 -4.22 -5.01 -14.05
CA ILE A 391 -4.45 -3.71 -13.41
C ILE A 391 -5.72 -3.76 -12.56
N TYR A 392 -6.83 -4.31 -13.11
CA TYR A 392 -8.07 -4.47 -12.37
C TYR A 392 -7.88 -5.33 -11.11
N ARG A 393 -7.31 -6.53 -11.24
CA ARG A 393 -7.08 -7.45 -10.11
C ARG A 393 -6.23 -6.82 -9.02
N HIS A 394 -5.14 -6.16 -9.40
CA HIS A 394 -4.25 -5.49 -8.46
C HIS A 394 -4.95 -4.38 -7.69
N HIS A 395 -5.55 -3.42 -8.38
CA HIS A 395 -6.15 -2.25 -7.74
C HIS A 395 -7.48 -2.55 -7.04
N ARG A 396 -8.16 -3.67 -7.41
CA ARG A 396 -9.41 -4.09 -6.77
C ARG A 396 -9.24 -4.32 -5.27
N ARG A 397 -8.08 -4.78 -4.85
CA ARG A 397 -7.75 -4.97 -3.42
C ARG A 397 -7.77 -3.66 -2.64
N TYR A 398 -7.34 -2.55 -3.24
CA TYR A 398 -7.26 -1.24 -2.57
C TYR A 398 -8.62 -0.64 -2.19
N ARG A 399 -9.70 -1.16 -2.75
CA ARG A 399 -11.05 -0.86 -2.28
C ARG A 399 -11.40 -1.58 -0.96
N ILE A 400 -10.53 -2.48 -0.50
CA ILE A 400 -10.71 -3.32 0.69
C ILE A 400 -9.63 -3.01 1.74
N THR A 401 -8.36 -2.98 1.32
CA THR A 401 -7.21 -2.77 2.20
C THR A 401 -7.13 -1.33 2.72
N GLU A 402 -6.36 -1.10 3.78
CA GLU A 402 -6.21 0.21 4.45
C GLU A 402 -7.56 0.82 4.91
N GLY A 403 -8.53 -0.04 5.20
CA GLY A 403 -9.93 0.29 5.47
C GLY A 403 -10.77 0.32 4.19
N ALA A 404 -11.77 -0.57 4.15
CA ALA A 404 -12.69 -0.67 3.02
C ALA A 404 -13.30 0.68 2.62
N GLU A 405 -13.69 0.83 1.34
CA GLU A 405 -14.19 2.10 0.83
C GLU A 405 -15.37 2.63 1.66
N GLU A 406 -16.21 1.76 2.21
CA GLU A 406 -17.33 2.11 3.08
C GLU A 406 -16.86 2.70 4.42
N ILE A 407 -15.77 2.16 5.00
CA ILE A 407 -15.16 2.69 6.22
C ILE A 407 -14.54 4.07 5.96
N GLN A 408 -13.92 4.25 4.80
CA GLN A 408 -13.39 5.55 4.41
C GLN A 408 -14.52 6.56 4.16
N MET A 409 -15.60 6.17 3.48
CA MET A 409 -16.80 7.00 3.30
C MET A 409 -17.48 7.32 4.64
N ARG A 410 -17.53 6.37 5.58
CA ARG A 410 -18.00 6.61 6.95
C ARG A 410 -17.17 7.70 7.65
N LYS A 411 -15.84 7.70 7.50
CA LYS A 411 -14.98 8.78 8.02
C LYS A 411 -15.31 10.13 7.38
N VAL A 412 -15.43 10.17 6.05
CA VAL A 412 -15.85 11.39 5.32
C VAL A 412 -17.20 11.89 5.83
N GLY A 413 -18.19 11.00 6.00
CA GLY A 413 -19.48 11.32 6.57
C GLY A 413 -19.37 11.93 7.98
N ALA A 414 -18.55 11.34 8.85
CA ALA A 414 -18.34 11.84 10.21
C ALA A 414 -17.77 13.27 10.24
N TYR A 415 -16.88 13.61 9.31
CA TYR A 415 -16.38 14.99 9.16
C TYR A 415 -17.43 15.93 8.57
N LEU A 416 -18.15 15.48 7.53
CA LEU A 416 -19.18 16.28 6.84
C LEU A 416 -20.29 16.67 7.80
N PHE A 417 -20.77 15.73 8.62
CA PHE A 417 -21.85 15.93 9.58
C PHE A 417 -21.39 16.47 10.95
N GLY A 418 -20.09 16.77 11.12
CA GLY A 418 -19.56 17.39 12.33
C GLY A 418 -19.44 16.47 13.54
N TYR A 419 -19.42 15.17 13.35
CA TYR A 419 -19.12 14.20 14.41
C TYR A 419 -17.60 14.15 14.71
N LEU A 420 -16.78 14.39 13.70
CA LEU A 420 -15.34 14.46 13.77
C LEU A 420 -14.80 15.72 13.07
N GLY A 421 -13.51 15.99 13.23
CA GLY A 421 -12.78 17.01 12.51
C GLY A 421 -13.09 18.45 12.94
N PRO A 422 -12.73 19.45 12.12
CA PRO A 422 -12.86 20.88 12.45
C PRO A 422 -14.31 21.38 12.62
N ARG A 423 -15.30 20.59 12.18
CA ARG A 423 -16.72 20.92 12.33
C ARG A 423 -17.37 20.30 13.57
N ARG A 424 -16.61 19.55 14.38
CA ARG A 424 -17.14 18.89 15.57
C ARG A 424 -17.81 19.91 16.50
N GLY A 425 -19.04 19.63 16.85
CA GLY A 425 -19.87 20.48 17.73
C GLY A 425 -20.50 21.72 17.07
N LYS A 426 -20.23 22.03 15.80
CA LYS A 426 -20.85 23.17 15.11
C LYS A 426 -22.33 22.96 14.77
N PHE A 427 -22.82 21.73 14.83
CA PHE A 427 -24.19 21.34 14.52
C PHE A 427 -24.97 20.85 15.77
N THR A 428 -24.43 21.04 16.99
CA THR A 428 -25.22 20.82 18.21
C THR A 428 -26.36 21.82 18.22
N ARG A 429 -27.59 21.33 18.15
CA ARG A 429 -28.79 22.18 18.34
C ARG A 429 -28.69 22.85 19.71
N SER A 430 -28.78 24.18 19.72
CA SER A 430 -29.09 24.97 20.90
C SER A 430 -30.45 24.57 21.47
#